data_886396eaae89a8fc8c79fd8da335800b
#
_entry.id   886396eaae89a8fc8c79fd8da335800b
#
_cell.length_a   1.000
_cell.length_b   1.000
_cell.length_c   1.000
_cell.angle_alpha   90.00
_cell.angle_beta   90.00
_cell.angle_gamma   90.00
#
_symmetry.space_group_name_H-M   'P 1'
#
loop_
_entity.id
_entity.type
_entity.pdbx_description
1 polymer ?
#
loop_
_entity_poly.entity_id
_entity_poly.type
_entity_poly.pdbx_seq_one_letter_code
_entity_poly.pdbx_strand_id
1 'polypeptide(L)'
;MTDYRGGTSSDAAPVLVIGAMAIDAKGKPRRALVPGTSAPGTVRLSVGGVARNIAENLARLGVHATLLSVVGDDPIGRFLLDATARSGVDVEHVSVRRGQRSGAYLAVMDRSGAPAHAIDDMTVLRYLVPGRIYRLRRLFRDASMIVFDANVPPRTIETIFALASRYDKPVCVDPTSTTLAERVRPYLGQTHLIVPNLQEARALVCAPDEDLDAQDMAMRLVSMDVEIAIITLAEKGLYYASSDESGHVPALQRDIVDLTGAGDALTAAVIFALLNDIPISEAVRLGVSAAALTIQCPDTVCPDLSLDRLYDELVI
;
A
#
# COMPACT_ATOMS: atom_id res chain seq x y z
N MET A 1 -31.20 -6.44 8.64
CA MET A 1 -30.79 -5.03 8.69
C MET A 1 -30.19 -4.78 10.07
N THR A 2 -28.93 -5.12 10.23
CA THR A 2 -28.16 -4.85 11.47
C THR A 2 -27.59 -3.45 11.35
N ASP A 3 -27.94 -2.61 12.27
CA ASP A 3 -27.61 -1.17 12.32
C ASP A 3 -26.10 -1.03 12.70
N TYR A 4 -25.19 -1.07 11.71
CA TYR A 4 -23.78 -0.79 11.87
C TYR A 4 -23.55 0.73 11.95
N ARG A 5 -24.02 1.36 12.99
CA ARG A 5 -23.53 2.66 13.40
C ARG A 5 -22.20 2.45 14.13
N GLY A 6 -21.12 2.32 13.37
CA GLY A 6 -19.76 2.30 13.90
C GLY A 6 -19.46 3.65 14.55
N GLY A 7 -19.61 3.71 15.87
CA GLY A 7 -19.03 4.79 16.65
C GLY A 7 -17.50 4.67 16.55
N THR A 8 -16.83 5.65 15.95
CA THR A 8 -15.39 5.83 16.04
C THR A 8 -15.04 6.07 17.51
N SER A 9 -14.68 5.00 18.22
CA SER A 9 -14.18 5.09 19.57
C SER A 9 -12.77 5.69 19.47
N SER A 10 -12.54 6.85 20.10
CA SER A 10 -11.21 7.48 20.22
C SER A 10 -10.20 6.61 20.97
N ASP A 11 -10.58 5.40 21.38
CA ASP A 11 -9.78 4.44 22.18
C ASP A 11 -9.27 3.26 21.35
N ALA A 12 -9.58 3.16 20.05
CA ALA A 12 -9.06 2.05 19.24
C ALA A 12 -7.54 2.19 19.04
N ALA A 13 -6.81 1.09 19.21
CA ALA A 13 -5.36 1.07 19.00
C ALA A 13 -5.01 1.44 17.55
N PRO A 14 -4.00 2.30 17.31
CA PRO A 14 -3.64 2.75 15.98
C PRO A 14 -3.05 1.63 15.12
N VAL A 15 -3.14 1.79 13.80
CA VAL A 15 -2.33 1.03 12.84
C VAL A 15 -0.99 1.75 12.67
N LEU A 16 0.11 1.03 12.87
CA LEU A 16 1.45 1.54 12.62
C LEU A 16 1.85 1.23 11.18
N VAL A 17 1.95 2.28 10.35
CA VAL A 17 2.33 2.15 8.93
C VAL A 17 3.77 2.63 8.74
N ILE A 18 4.63 1.82 8.09
CA ILE A 18 6.07 2.06 7.98
C ILE A 18 6.51 1.97 6.52
N GLY A 19 7.12 3.01 5.97
CA GLY A 19 7.64 2.92 4.61
C GLY A 19 7.69 4.22 3.84
N ALA A 20 7.39 4.16 2.54
CA ALA A 20 7.60 5.23 1.59
C ALA A 20 6.58 6.37 1.73
N MET A 21 7.12 7.58 1.63
CA MET A 21 6.42 8.83 1.45
C MET A 21 7.16 9.61 0.37
N ALA A 22 6.51 9.94 -0.74
CA ALA A 22 7.16 10.47 -1.93
C ALA A 22 6.27 11.46 -2.69
N ILE A 23 6.89 12.24 -3.57
CA ILE A 23 6.17 12.99 -4.60
C ILE A 23 6.10 12.15 -5.87
N ASP A 24 4.93 12.04 -6.47
CA ASP A 24 4.72 11.39 -7.75
C ASP A 24 4.65 12.46 -8.84
N ALA A 25 5.51 12.34 -9.85
CA ALA A 25 5.53 13.18 -11.04
C ALA A 25 5.17 12.34 -12.27
N LYS A 26 4.01 12.61 -12.87
CA LYS A 26 3.52 11.88 -14.04
C LYS A 26 3.44 12.78 -15.26
N GLY A 27 4.18 12.44 -16.32
CA GLY A 27 4.19 13.15 -17.59
C GLY A 27 3.38 12.40 -18.64
N LYS A 28 2.31 13.03 -19.21
CA LYS A 28 1.55 12.47 -20.33
C LYS A 28 1.84 13.27 -21.61
N PRO A 29 2.62 12.71 -22.55
CA PRO A 29 2.95 13.39 -23.78
C PRO A 29 1.74 13.46 -24.72
N ARG A 30 1.56 14.59 -25.42
CA ARG A 30 0.51 14.77 -26.44
C ARG A 30 0.85 14.11 -27.79
N ARG A 31 2.12 13.80 -28.01
CA ARG A 31 2.64 13.12 -29.20
C ARG A 31 3.73 12.12 -28.81
N ALA A 32 4.10 11.24 -29.72
CA ALA A 32 5.18 10.29 -29.49
C ALA A 32 6.47 11.00 -29.08
N LEU A 33 7.16 10.46 -28.07
CA LEU A 33 8.45 10.95 -27.63
C LEU A 33 9.51 10.61 -28.69
N VAL A 34 10.40 11.57 -28.92
CA VAL A 34 11.56 11.39 -29.78
C VAL A 34 12.80 11.54 -28.93
N PRO A 35 13.76 10.59 -28.94
CA PRO A 35 14.99 10.69 -28.17
C PRO A 35 15.73 11.98 -28.46
N GLY A 36 16.30 12.61 -27.41
CA GLY A 36 17.12 13.82 -27.54
C GLY A 36 16.34 15.14 -27.66
N THR A 37 14.99 15.11 -27.61
CA THR A 37 14.18 16.34 -27.65
C THR A 37 12.98 16.24 -26.71
N SER A 38 12.40 17.41 -26.35
CA SER A 38 11.17 17.47 -25.56
C SER A 38 9.92 17.36 -26.42
N ALA A 39 8.85 16.83 -25.87
CA ALA A 39 7.52 16.82 -26.48
C ALA A 39 6.55 17.63 -25.60
N PRO A 40 5.61 18.40 -26.21
CA PRO A 40 4.53 18.98 -25.44
C PRO A 40 3.68 17.92 -24.75
N GLY A 41 3.29 18.19 -23.50
CA GLY A 41 2.51 17.25 -22.70
C GLY A 41 1.92 17.95 -21.48
N THR A 42 1.35 17.18 -20.58
CA THR A 42 0.93 17.60 -19.25
C THR A 42 1.82 16.91 -18.22
N VAL A 43 2.20 17.63 -17.17
CA VAL A 43 2.88 17.07 -16.01
C VAL A 43 1.99 17.28 -14.80
N ARG A 44 1.74 16.21 -14.05
CA ARG A 44 0.99 16.25 -12.82
C ARG A 44 1.90 15.86 -11.67
N LEU A 45 1.77 16.57 -10.56
CA LEU A 45 2.39 16.22 -9.29
C LEU A 45 1.30 15.82 -8.31
N SER A 46 1.51 14.70 -7.61
CA SER A 46 0.63 14.22 -6.55
C SER A 46 1.44 13.72 -5.37
N VAL A 47 0.83 13.71 -4.20
CA VAL A 47 1.43 13.09 -3.02
C VAL A 47 1.29 11.58 -3.15
N GLY A 48 2.38 10.84 -2.95
CA GLY A 48 2.44 9.39 -3.13
C GLY A 48 3.30 8.70 -2.08
N GLY A 49 3.70 7.47 -2.40
CA GLY A 49 4.40 6.54 -1.52
C GLY A 49 3.43 5.53 -0.92
N VAL A 50 3.72 4.24 -1.10
CA VAL A 50 2.81 3.12 -0.75
C VAL A 50 2.36 3.20 0.70
N ALA A 51 3.30 3.23 1.66
CA ALA A 51 2.94 3.32 3.08
C ALA A 51 2.11 4.57 3.40
N ARG A 52 2.48 5.73 2.81
CA ARG A 52 1.73 6.97 3.01
C ARG A 52 0.31 6.87 2.42
N ASN A 53 0.15 6.28 1.24
CA ASN A 53 -1.16 6.10 0.62
C ASN A 53 -2.05 5.17 1.44
N ILE A 54 -1.51 4.05 1.94
CA ILE A 54 -2.23 3.12 2.84
C ILE A 54 -2.65 3.87 4.12
N ALA A 55 -1.76 4.64 4.74
CA ALA A 55 -2.06 5.40 5.96
C ALA A 55 -3.18 6.44 5.73
N GLU A 56 -3.17 7.16 4.61
CA GLU A 56 -4.23 8.11 4.29
C GLU A 56 -5.56 7.40 4.01
N ASN A 57 -5.57 6.31 3.24
CA ASN A 57 -6.79 5.54 3.01
C ASN A 57 -7.39 5.02 4.32
N LEU A 58 -6.56 4.50 5.24
CA LEU A 58 -6.99 4.09 6.58
C LEU A 58 -7.62 5.26 7.37
N ALA A 59 -6.96 6.43 7.37
CA ALA A 59 -7.47 7.61 8.05
C ALA A 59 -8.83 8.06 7.49
N ARG A 60 -9.02 7.99 6.16
CA ARG A 60 -10.30 8.29 5.49
C ARG A 60 -11.41 7.28 5.84
N LEU A 61 -11.04 6.04 6.14
CA LEU A 61 -11.95 5.01 6.63
C LEU A 61 -12.17 5.08 8.15
N GLY A 62 -11.64 6.11 8.82
CA GLY A 62 -11.82 6.33 10.26
C GLY A 62 -10.87 5.51 11.14
N VAL A 63 -9.84 4.87 10.57
CA VAL A 63 -8.82 4.15 11.33
C VAL A 63 -7.70 5.12 11.72
N HIS A 64 -7.32 5.13 12.99
CA HIS A 64 -6.18 5.92 13.45
C HIS A 64 -4.88 5.32 12.90
N ALA A 65 -4.19 6.04 11.99
CA ALA A 65 -2.96 5.60 11.35
C ALA A 65 -1.78 6.49 11.77
N THR A 66 -0.73 5.86 12.32
CA THR A 66 0.55 6.51 12.62
C THR A 66 1.58 6.14 11.57
N LEU A 67 2.11 7.14 10.84
CA LEU A 67 3.09 6.92 9.79
C LEU A 67 4.52 7.07 10.31
N LEU A 68 5.34 6.04 10.09
CA LEU A 68 6.76 6.03 10.37
C LEU A 68 7.54 6.04 9.05
N SER A 69 8.07 7.19 8.66
CA SER A 69 8.74 7.40 7.39
C SER A 69 9.94 8.35 7.52
N VAL A 70 10.53 8.71 6.37
CA VAL A 70 11.63 9.68 6.29
C VAL A 70 11.44 10.55 5.06
N VAL A 71 11.58 11.87 5.24
CA VAL A 71 11.65 12.85 4.15
C VAL A 71 12.95 13.67 4.23
N GLY A 72 13.29 14.35 3.15
CA GLY A 72 14.37 15.33 3.13
C GLY A 72 13.99 16.64 3.79
N ASP A 73 14.99 17.45 4.17
CA ASP A 73 14.81 18.85 4.56
C ASP A 73 14.76 19.74 3.32
N ASP A 74 13.73 19.50 2.49
CA ASP A 74 13.50 20.22 1.24
C ASP A 74 12.02 20.67 1.11
N PRO A 75 11.67 21.50 0.11
CA PRO A 75 10.28 21.93 -0.08
C PRO A 75 9.32 20.79 -0.32
N ILE A 76 9.76 19.70 -0.97
CA ILE A 76 8.95 18.50 -1.22
C ILE A 76 8.63 17.81 0.12
N GLY A 77 9.62 17.61 1.00
CA GLY A 77 9.42 16.99 2.30
C GLY A 77 8.41 17.74 3.17
N ARG A 78 8.50 19.08 3.18
CA ARG A 78 7.51 19.92 3.88
C ARG A 78 6.10 19.77 3.30
N PHE A 79 5.99 19.83 1.97
CA PHE A 79 4.71 19.64 1.28
C PHE A 79 4.08 18.27 1.58
N LEU A 80 4.89 17.20 1.55
CA LEU A 80 4.45 15.84 1.86
C LEU A 80 3.93 15.73 3.29
N LEU A 81 4.67 16.25 4.28
CA LEU A 81 4.28 16.26 5.69
C LEU A 81 2.97 17.00 5.90
N ASP A 82 2.86 18.23 5.38
CA ASP A 82 1.68 19.05 5.54
C ASP A 82 0.44 18.43 4.88
N ALA A 83 0.59 17.86 3.69
CA ALA A 83 -0.51 17.22 2.97
C ALA A 83 -0.99 15.97 3.72
N THR A 84 -0.06 15.14 4.21
CA THR A 84 -0.38 13.89 4.92
C THR A 84 -0.99 14.15 6.29
N ALA A 85 -0.50 15.15 7.03
CA ALA A 85 -1.10 15.56 8.30
C ALA A 85 -2.54 16.06 8.12
N ARG A 86 -2.80 16.86 7.04
CA ARG A 86 -4.15 17.34 6.73
C ARG A 86 -5.15 16.25 6.38
N SER A 87 -4.69 15.08 5.92
CA SER A 87 -5.56 13.94 5.65
C SER A 87 -5.91 13.12 6.91
N GLY A 88 -5.43 13.53 8.09
CA GLY A 88 -5.74 12.87 9.36
C GLY A 88 -4.73 11.80 9.80
N VAL A 89 -3.63 11.63 9.06
CA VAL A 89 -2.55 10.70 9.44
C VAL A 89 -1.66 11.35 10.50
N ASP A 90 -1.32 10.60 11.55
CA ASP A 90 -0.30 11.02 12.50
C ASP A 90 1.09 10.90 11.88
N VAL A 91 1.76 12.05 11.70
CA VAL A 91 3.10 12.19 11.10
C VAL A 91 4.19 12.54 12.12
N GLU A 92 3.90 12.52 13.43
CA GLU A 92 4.87 12.89 14.49
C GLU A 92 6.19 12.10 14.36
N HIS A 93 6.08 10.88 13.88
CA HIS A 93 7.22 9.97 13.78
C HIS A 93 7.89 9.95 12.40
N VAL A 94 7.49 10.82 11.47
CA VAL A 94 8.21 11.03 10.21
C VAL A 94 9.48 11.84 10.47
N SER A 95 10.64 11.31 10.04
CA SER A 95 11.93 12.00 10.20
C SER A 95 12.21 12.96 9.07
N VAL A 96 12.60 14.19 9.40
CA VAL A 96 13.19 15.11 8.43
C VAL A 96 14.70 14.97 8.45
N ARG A 97 15.34 14.72 7.28
CA ARG A 97 16.77 14.52 7.15
C ARG A 97 17.46 15.67 6.45
N ARG A 98 18.22 16.44 7.23
CA ARG A 98 19.00 17.59 6.73
C ARG A 98 19.98 17.16 5.64
N GLY A 99 20.02 17.92 4.55
CA GLY A 99 20.91 17.66 3.41
C GLY A 99 20.54 16.45 2.55
N GLN A 100 19.35 15.87 2.76
CA GLN A 100 18.81 14.81 1.92
C GLN A 100 17.63 15.32 1.10
N ARG A 101 17.35 14.64 -0.03
CA ARG A 101 16.15 14.86 -0.85
C ARG A 101 15.04 13.92 -0.39
N SER A 102 13.82 14.40 -0.50
CA SER A 102 12.61 13.56 -0.27
C SER A 102 12.44 12.53 -1.36
N GLY A 103 11.70 11.46 -1.06
CA GLY A 103 11.35 10.41 -2.01
C GLY A 103 10.61 10.98 -3.23
N ALA A 104 10.87 10.43 -4.40
CA ALA A 104 10.23 10.84 -5.65
C ALA A 104 10.02 9.64 -6.58
N TYR A 105 8.87 9.62 -7.25
CA TYR A 105 8.56 8.72 -8.36
C TYR A 105 8.28 9.56 -9.60
N LEU A 106 8.96 9.25 -10.71
CA LEU A 106 8.78 9.90 -11.99
C LEU A 106 8.31 8.87 -13.02
N ALA A 107 7.15 9.09 -13.63
CA ALA A 107 6.65 8.24 -14.69
C ALA A 107 6.34 9.02 -15.96
N VAL A 108 6.69 8.45 -17.09
CA VAL A 108 6.23 8.89 -18.41
C VAL A 108 5.16 7.92 -18.85
N MET A 109 3.93 8.43 -19.02
CA MET A 109 2.76 7.63 -19.38
C MET A 109 2.69 7.46 -20.90
N ASP A 110 2.21 6.31 -21.33
CA ASP A 110 1.87 6.06 -22.72
C ASP A 110 0.47 6.61 -23.08
N ARG A 111 0.00 6.31 -24.29
CA ARG A 111 -1.33 6.75 -24.75
C ARG A 111 -2.48 6.05 -24.03
N SER A 112 -2.27 4.86 -23.52
CA SER A 112 -3.26 4.09 -22.75
C SER A 112 -3.40 4.58 -21.32
N GLY A 113 -2.45 5.41 -20.83
CA GLY A 113 -2.38 5.84 -19.46
C GLY A 113 -1.57 4.90 -18.55
N ALA A 114 -0.87 3.92 -19.14
CA ALA A 114 0.08 3.07 -18.43
C ALA A 114 1.48 3.72 -18.40
N PRO A 115 2.31 3.47 -17.36
CA PRO A 115 3.68 3.95 -17.33
C PRO A 115 4.53 3.22 -18.37
N ALA A 116 5.00 3.97 -19.40
CA ALA A 116 5.95 3.46 -20.38
C ALA A 116 7.36 3.35 -19.79
N HIS A 117 7.76 4.33 -18.98
CA HIS A 117 9.01 4.36 -18.25
C HIS A 117 8.78 4.98 -16.87
N ALA A 118 9.45 4.45 -15.87
CA ALA A 118 9.42 5.02 -14.53
C ALA A 118 10.78 4.96 -13.86
N ILE A 119 11.02 5.92 -12.96
CA ILE A 119 12.18 5.99 -12.09
C ILE A 119 11.67 6.30 -10.69
N ASP A 120 12.11 5.54 -9.70
CA ASP A 120 11.88 5.82 -8.30
C ASP A 120 13.20 6.18 -7.59
N ASP A 121 13.16 7.20 -6.75
CA ASP A 121 14.24 7.53 -5.82
C ASP A 121 13.70 7.51 -4.39
N MET A 122 13.81 6.35 -3.76
CA MET A 122 13.46 6.14 -2.35
C MET A 122 14.70 6.08 -1.46
N THR A 123 15.83 6.64 -1.91
CA THR A 123 17.13 6.59 -1.22
C THR A 123 17.07 7.15 0.21
N VAL A 124 16.18 8.11 0.47
CA VAL A 124 15.99 8.69 1.81
C VAL A 124 15.55 7.66 2.84
N LEU A 125 14.87 6.59 2.43
CA LEU A 125 14.42 5.52 3.35
C LEU A 125 15.56 4.71 3.97
N ARG A 126 16.80 4.81 3.44
CA ARG A 126 17.99 4.22 4.09
C ARG A 126 18.19 4.72 5.53
N TYR A 127 17.59 5.84 5.90
CA TYR A 127 17.63 6.39 7.27
C TYR A 127 16.56 5.80 8.21
N LEU A 128 15.65 4.96 7.72
CA LEU A 128 14.85 4.06 8.55
C LEU A 128 15.75 2.90 9.02
N VAL A 129 16.63 3.18 9.98
CA VAL A 129 17.58 2.19 10.48
C VAL A 129 17.03 1.41 11.67
N PRO A 130 17.48 0.15 11.91
CA PRO A 130 17.03 -0.70 13.02
C PRO A 130 17.00 -0.01 14.37
N GLY A 131 18.06 0.73 14.71
CA GLY A 131 18.18 1.44 15.98
C GLY A 131 17.11 2.53 16.18
N ARG A 132 16.58 3.14 15.09
CA ARG A 132 15.46 4.07 15.17
C ARG A 132 14.16 3.30 15.45
N ILE A 133 13.89 2.23 14.70
CA ILE A 133 12.72 1.38 14.89
C ILE A 133 12.66 0.88 16.33
N TYR A 134 13.78 0.36 16.85
CA TYR A 134 13.86 -0.14 18.22
C TYR A 134 13.59 0.94 19.28
N ARG A 135 14.05 2.18 19.07
CA ARG A 135 13.71 3.30 19.97
C ARG A 135 12.21 3.60 20.00
N LEU A 136 11.51 3.37 18.91
CA LEU A 136 10.06 3.58 18.75
C LEU A 136 9.23 2.30 19.04
N ARG A 137 9.82 1.29 19.67
CA ARG A 137 9.17 -0.01 19.94
C ARG A 137 7.86 0.06 20.72
N ARG A 138 7.60 1.19 21.43
CA ARG A 138 6.31 1.40 22.09
C ARG A 138 5.17 1.49 21.07
N LEU A 139 5.40 2.09 19.88
CA LEU A 139 4.42 2.15 18.81
C LEU A 139 4.00 0.74 18.35
N PHE A 140 4.95 -0.20 18.31
CA PHE A 140 4.66 -1.61 17.99
C PHE A 140 3.80 -2.27 19.07
N ARG A 141 4.11 -2.03 20.35
CA ARG A 141 3.34 -2.58 21.47
C ARG A 141 1.90 -2.08 21.45
N ASP A 142 1.71 -0.80 21.17
CA ASP A 142 0.44 -0.10 21.30
C ASP A 142 -0.40 -0.16 20.00
N ALA A 143 0.17 -0.63 18.88
CA ALA A 143 -0.53 -0.80 17.62
C ALA A 143 -1.48 -2.00 17.62
N SER A 144 -2.56 -1.91 16.83
CA SER A 144 -3.44 -3.04 16.50
C SER A 144 -2.85 -3.93 15.40
N MET A 145 -2.17 -3.31 14.43
CA MET A 145 -1.53 -3.98 13.29
C MET A 145 -0.30 -3.20 12.85
N ILE A 146 0.70 -3.90 12.32
CA ILE A 146 1.87 -3.32 11.69
C ILE A 146 1.74 -3.47 10.18
N VAL A 147 1.83 -2.37 9.44
CA VAL A 147 1.81 -2.37 7.96
C VAL A 147 3.13 -1.81 7.48
N PHE A 148 3.76 -2.43 6.48
CA PHE A 148 4.92 -1.83 5.85
C PHE A 148 5.01 -2.15 4.36
N ASP A 149 5.67 -1.26 3.60
CA ASP A 149 6.05 -1.50 2.22
C ASP A 149 7.51 -1.94 2.10
N ALA A 150 7.83 -2.72 1.07
CA ALA A 150 9.15 -3.30 0.87
C ALA A 150 10.26 -2.31 0.47
N ASN A 151 9.98 -0.98 0.38
CA ASN A 151 11.01 0.04 0.27
C ASN A 151 11.86 0.15 1.55
N VAL A 152 11.34 -0.32 2.67
CA VAL A 152 12.07 -0.38 3.94
C VAL A 152 13.36 -1.18 3.79
N PRO A 153 14.51 -0.70 4.34
CA PRO A 153 15.78 -1.43 4.24
C PRO A 153 15.71 -2.84 4.84
N PRO A 154 16.40 -3.85 4.26
CA PRO A 154 16.29 -5.26 4.69
C PRO A 154 16.56 -5.50 6.18
N ARG A 155 17.60 -4.88 6.76
CA ARG A 155 17.88 -5.00 8.21
C ARG A 155 16.78 -4.38 9.08
N THR A 156 16.03 -3.44 8.52
CA THR A 156 14.93 -2.80 9.22
C THR A 156 13.67 -3.67 9.14
N ILE A 157 13.45 -4.37 8.02
CA ILE A 157 12.40 -5.40 7.88
C ILE A 157 12.60 -6.48 8.95
N GLU A 158 13.81 -7.00 9.11
CA GLU A 158 14.15 -7.95 10.18
C GLU A 158 13.75 -7.42 11.57
N THR A 159 14.07 -6.15 11.86
CA THR A 159 13.71 -5.53 13.14
C THR A 159 12.20 -5.35 13.30
N ILE A 160 11.47 -5.04 12.24
CA ILE A 160 10.00 -4.92 12.25
C ILE A 160 9.38 -6.26 12.64
N PHE A 161 9.76 -7.36 11.98
CA PHE A 161 9.23 -8.69 12.30
C PHE A 161 9.61 -9.13 13.72
N ALA A 162 10.85 -8.88 14.16
CA ALA A 162 11.27 -9.19 15.53
C ALA A 162 10.45 -8.43 16.59
N LEU A 163 10.11 -7.17 16.35
CA LEU A 163 9.26 -6.40 17.26
C LEU A 163 7.79 -6.80 17.18
N ALA A 164 7.27 -7.06 15.98
CA ALA A 164 5.91 -7.55 15.78
C ALA A 164 5.70 -8.87 16.50
N SER A 165 6.59 -9.84 16.32
CA SER A 165 6.58 -11.12 17.06
C SER A 165 6.68 -10.93 18.57
N ARG A 166 7.58 -10.04 19.03
CA ARG A 166 7.73 -9.76 20.49
C ARG A 166 6.44 -9.24 21.13
N TYR A 167 5.65 -8.47 20.41
CA TYR A 167 4.43 -7.84 20.93
C TYR A 167 3.15 -8.50 20.41
N ASP A 168 3.29 -9.65 19.75
CA ASP A 168 2.17 -10.42 19.18
C ASP A 168 1.27 -9.55 18.30
N LYS A 169 1.88 -8.93 17.27
CA LYS A 169 1.16 -8.02 16.36
C LYS A 169 1.11 -8.60 14.96
N PRO A 170 -0.08 -8.60 14.33
CA PRO A 170 -0.21 -9.01 12.94
C PRO A 170 0.56 -8.05 12.02
N VAL A 171 1.22 -8.61 11.00
CA VAL A 171 2.01 -7.84 10.03
C VAL A 171 1.36 -7.93 8.66
N CYS A 172 1.03 -6.78 8.09
CA CYS A 172 0.61 -6.64 6.70
C CYS A 172 1.78 -6.11 5.85
N VAL A 173 2.00 -6.71 4.70
CA VAL A 173 3.10 -6.37 3.80
C VAL A 173 2.61 -6.02 2.41
N ASP A 174 3.05 -4.86 1.91
CA ASP A 174 3.00 -4.52 0.49
C ASP A 174 4.37 -4.78 -0.14
N PRO A 175 4.50 -5.68 -1.14
CA PRO A 175 5.78 -6.00 -1.78
C PRO A 175 6.33 -4.89 -2.67
N THR A 176 5.52 -3.91 -3.07
CA THR A 176 5.87 -2.69 -3.83
C THR A 176 6.35 -2.93 -5.26
N SER A 177 7.24 -3.89 -5.47
CA SER A 177 7.76 -4.25 -6.78
C SER A 177 8.37 -5.64 -6.77
N THR A 178 8.51 -6.24 -7.95
CA THR A 178 9.11 -7.57 -8.12
C THR A 178 10.49 -7.69 -7.47
N THR A 179 11.35 -6.66 -7.63
CA THR A 179 12.70 -6.66 -7.04
C THR A 179 12.66 -6.53 -5.52
N LEU A 180 11.72 -5.73 -4.98
CA LEU A 180 11.62 -5.51 -3.54
C LEU A 180 10.91 -6.66 -2.82
N ALA A 181 10.03 -7.38 -3.50
CA ALA A 181 9.33 -8.55 -2.98
C ALA A 181 10.29 -9.61 -2.43
N GLU A 182 11.45 -9.79 -3.05
CA GLU A 182 12.47 -10.73 -2.58
C GLU A 182 12.96 -10.47 -1.14
N ARG A 183 12.89 -9.21 -0.69
CA ARG A 183 13.29 -8.83 0.68
C ARG A 183 12.35 -9.38 1.74
N VAL A 184 11.10 -9.65 1.37
CA VAL A 184 10.03 -10.12 2.26
C VAL A 184 10.00 -11.64 2.34
N ARG A 185 10.46 -12.36 1.32
CA ARG A 185 10.43 -13.83 1.24
C ARG A 185 10.88 -14.56 2.51
N PRO A 186 11.97 -14.17 3.20
CA PRO A 186 12.40 -14.85 4.42
C PRO A 186 11.41 -14.78 5.57
N TYR A 187 10.39 -13.92 5.47
CA TYR A 187 9.44 -13.60 6.54
C TYR A 187 7.99 -13.98 6.21
N LEU A 188 7.75 -14.70 5.12
CA LEU A 188 6.40 -15.09 4.70
C LEU A 188 5.64 -15.81 5.81
N GLY A 189 6.28 -16.77 6.49
CA GLY A 189 5.68 -17.49 7.62
C GLY A 189 5.45 -16.66 8.91
N GLN A 190 5.72 -15.36 8.87
CA GLN A 190 5.44 -14.41 9.94
C GLN A 190 4.48 -13.29 9.46
N THR A 191 3.94 -13.46 8.24
CA THR A 191 3.11 -12.45 7.59
C THR A 191 1.64 -12.81 7.73
N HIS A 192 0.86 -11.91 8.34
CA HIS A 192 -0.59 -12.07 8.49
C HIS A 192 -1.31 -11.77 7.16
N LEU A 193 -0.97 -10.66 6.48
CA LEU A 193 -1.59 -10.28 5.21
C LEU A 193 -0.51 -9.84 4.22
N ILE A 194 -0.55 -10.39 3.00
CA ILE A 194 0.28 -9.94 1.88
C ILE A 194 -0.57 -9.65 0.64
N VAL A 195 -0.31 -8.50 -0.01
CA VAL A 195 -1.10 -8.03 -1.16
C VAL A 195 -0.21 -7.78 -2.38
N PRO A 196 0.35 -8.82 -3.02
CA PRO A 196 1.13 -8.68 -4.24
C PRO A 196 0.26 -8.52 -5.48
N ASN A 197 0.81 -7.89 -6.53
CA ASN A 197 0.34 -8.14 -7.88
C ASN A 197 0.87 -9.46 -8.41
N LEU A 198 0.40 -9.88 -9.60
CA LEU A 198 0.77 -11.18 -10.21
C LEU A 198 2.28 -11.36 -10.38
N GLN A 199 3.02 -10.31 -10.74
CA GLN A 199 4.47 -10.37 -10.95
C GLN A 199 5.23 -10.45 -9.62
N GLU A 200 4.78 -9.71 -8.64
CA GLU A 200 5.32 -9.75 -7.27
C GLU A 200 5.05 -11.11 -6.62
N ALA A 201 3.86 -11.68 -6.81
CA ALA A 201 3.53 -13.02 -6.32
C ALA A 201 4.48 -14.07 -6.90
N ARG A 202 4.78 -14.02 -8.21
CA ARG A 202 5.78 -14.90 -8.83
C ARG A 202 7.15 -14.78 -8.18
N ALA A 203 7.61 -13.58 -7.90
CA ALA A 203 8.89 -13.35 -7.22
C ALA A 203 8.89 -13.91 -5.78
N LEU A 204 7.76 -13.79 -5.07
CA LEU A 204 7.61 -14.32 -3.71
C LEU A 204 7.65 -15.86 -3.67
N VAL A 205 6.93 -16.53 -4.56
CA VAL A 205 6.87 -18.00 -4.57
C VAL A 205 8.06 -18.67 -5.24
N CYS A 206 8.98 -17.90 -5.86
CA CYS A 206 10.17 -18.43 -6.56
C CYS A 206 9.87 -19.52 -7.59
N ALA A 207 8.90 -19.29 -8.45
CA ALA A 207 8.54 -20.23 -9.50
C ALA A 207 8.80 -19.64 -10.90
N PRO A 208 10.06 -19.33 -11.28
CA PRO A 208 10.35 -18.68 -12.55
C PRO A 208 9.99 -19.55 -13.77
N ASP A 209 10.04 -20.89 -13.61
CA ASP A 209 9.81 -21.86 -14.68
C ASP A 209 8.45 -22.57 -14.59
N GLU A 210 7.64 -22.27 -13.58
CA GLU A 210 6.29 -22.85 -13.40
C GLU A 210 5.24 -21.87 -13.95
N ASP A 211 4.31 -22.38 -14.76
CA ASP A 211 3.16 -21.59 -15.24
C ASP A 211 2.04 -21.63 -14.19
N LEU A 212 2.29 -21.01 -13.04
CA LEU A 212 1.32 -20.89 -11.96
C LEU A 212 0.34 -19.76 -12.26
N ASP A 213 -0.94 -20.04 -12.09
CA ASP A 213 -1.97 -19.00 -12.09
C ASP A 213 -2.06 -18.28 -10.73
N ALA A 214 -2.97 -17.31 -10.62
CA ALA A 214 -3.13 -16.54 -9.39
C ALA A 214 -3.63 -17.39 -8.23
N GLN A 215 -4.48 -18.38 -8.52
CA GLN A 215 -4.98 -19.33 -7.52
C GLN A 215 -3.84 -20.15 -6.94
N ASP A 216 -3.05 -20.76 -7.82
CA ASP A 216 -1.91 -21.60 -7.42
C ASP A 216 -0.91 -20.81 -6.57
N MET A 217 -0.61 -19.56 -6.99
CA MET A 217 0.32 -18.71 -6.25
C MET A 217 -0.23 -18.30 -4.88
N ALA A 218 -1.53 -17.95 -4.77
CA ALA A 218 -2.13 -17.60 -3.50
C ALA A 218 -2.13 -18.81 -2.53
N MET A 219 -2.51 -19.98 -3.01
CA MET A 219 -2.47 -21.21 -2.23
C MET A 219 -1.04 -21.59 -1.82
N ARG A 220 -0.05 -21.34 -2.70
CA ARG A 220 1.37 -21.57 -2.39
C ARG A 220 1.86 -20.61 -1.31
N LEU A 221 1.50 -19.32 -1.34
CA LEU A 221 1.81 -18.39 -0.26
C LEU A 221 1.23 -18.84 1.08
N VAL A 222 -0.01 -19.32 1.10
CA VAL A 222 -0.63 -19.88 2.31
C VAL A 222 0.13 -21.15 2.77
N SER A 223 0.56 -22.01 1.84
CA SER A 223 1.38 -23.18 2.18
C SER A 223 2.80 -22.84 2.72
N MET A 224 3.22 -21.58 2.56
CA MET A 224 4.43 -20.99 3.14
C MET A 224 4.15 -20.24 4.45
N ASP A 225 3.03 -20.56 5.11
CA ASP A 225 2.56 -20.02 6.38
C ASP A 225 2.16 -18.52 6.36
N VAL A 226 1.82 -17.97 5.19
CA VAL A 226 1.11 -16.68 5.11
C VAL A 226 -0.34 -16.91 5.51
N GLU A 227 -0.88 -16.13 6.46
CA GLU A 227 -2.26 -16.35 6.92
C GLU A 227 -3.28 -15.95 5.84
N ILE A 228 -3.10 -14.79 5.18
CA ILE A 228 -3.97 -14.27 4.12
C ILE A 228 -3.12 -13.76 2.97
N ALA A 229 -3.32 -14.33 1.77
CA ALA A 229 -2.69 -13.89 0.53
C ALA A 229 -3.76 -13.33 -0.42
N ILE A 230 -3.56 -12.11 -0.95
CA ILE A 230 -4.44 -11.47 -1.92
C ILE A 230 -3.61 -11.09 -3.14
N ILE A 231 -3.86 -11.71 -4.28
CA ILE A 231 -3.15 -11.42 -5.53
C ILE A 231 -4.02 -10.54 -6.41
N THR A 232 -3.55 -9.33 -6.69
CA THR A 232 -4.25 -8.38 -7.56
C THR A 232 -3.99 -8.69 -9.03
N LEU A 233 -5.06 -8.62 -9.86
CA LEU A 233 -5.08 -9.03 -11.26
C LEU A 233 -5.54 -7.89 -12.20
N ALA A 234 -5.37 -6.65 -11.75
CA ALA A 234 -5.80 -5.44 -12.46
C ALA A 234 -7.28 -5.51 -12.89
N GLU A 235 -7.57 -5.42 -14.19
CA GLU A 235 -8.94 -5.47 -14.74
C GLU A 235 -9.68 -6.79 -14.52
N LYS A 236 -8.98 -7.84 -14.09
CA LYS A 236 -9.56 -9.15 -13.74
C LYS A 236 -9.96 -9.25 -12.27
N GLY A 237 -9.66 -8.23 -11.44
CA GLY A 237 -9.99 -8.23 -10.02
C GLY A 237 -8.87 -8.80 -9.16
N LEU A 238 -9.18 -9.73 -8.28
CA LEU A 238 -8.20 -10.36 -7.39
C LEU A 238 -8.54 -11.83 -7.12
N TYR A 239 -7.53 -12.58 -6.71
CA TYR A 239 -7.68 -13.89 -6.10
C TYR A 239 -7.16 -13.83 -4.65
N TYR A 240 -7.91 -14.42 -3.70
CA TYR A 240 -7.49 -14.46 -2.30
C TYR A 240 -7.50 -15.91 -1.79
N ALA A 241 -6.64 -16.15 -0.80
CA ALA A 241 -6.59 -17.43 -0.08
C ALA A 241 -6.20 -17.22 1.38
N SER A 242 -6.79 -18.05 2.24
CA SER A 242 -6.41 -18.29 3.63
C SER A 242 -6.40 -19.79 3.89
N SER A 243 -6.17 -20.22 5.15
CA SER A 243 -6.30 -21.63 5.55
C SER A 243 -7.73 -22.17 5.37
N ASP A 244 -8.76 -21.31 5.50
CA ASP A 244 -10.15 -21.69 5.63
C ASP A 244 -10.96 -21.49 4.34
N GLU A 245 -10.60 -20.46 3.57
CA GLU A 245 -11.34 -20.14 2.34
C GLU A 245 -10.43 -19.52 1.26
N SER A 246 -10.86 -19.63 0.03
CA SER A 246 -10.25 -18.99 -1.12
C SER A 246 -11.29 -18.63 -2.18
N GLY A 247 -10.99 -17.64 -3.01
CA GLY A 247 -11.92 -17.25 -4.05
C GLY A 247 -11.39 -16.17 -4.98
N HIS A 248 -12.14 -15.94 -6.06
CA HIS A 248 -11.91 -14.86 -7.02
C HIS A 248 -12.99 -13.80 -6.87
N VAL A 249 -12.58 -12.53 -6.81
CA VAL A 249 -13.49 -11.38 -6.84
C VAL A 249 -13.18 -10.57 -8.10
N PRO A 250 -14.15 -10.43 -9.03
CA PRO A 250 -13.96 -9.68 -10.26
C PRO A 250 -13.82 -8.18 -9.99
N ALA A 251 -13.06 -7.48 -10.84
CA ALA A 251 -12.97 -6.02 -10.77
C ALA A 251 -14.30 -5.35 -11.13
N LEU A 252 -14.61 -4.25 -10.45
CA LEU A 252 -15.72 -3.40 -10.84
C LEU A 252 -15.33 -2.58 -12.07
N GLN A 253 -16.13 -2.67 -13.13
CA GLN A 253 -15.89 -1.92 -14.36
C GLN A 253 -16.19 -0.44 -14.15
N ARG A 254 -15.20 0.41 -14.28
CA ARG A 254 -15.29 1.87 -14.10
C ARG A 254 -14.44 2.59 -15.14
N ASP A 255 -14.75 3.86 -15.36
CA ASP A 255 -13.91 4.74 -16.20
C ASP A 255 -12.58 5.01 -15.47
N ILE A 256 -11.47 4.71 -16.12
CA ILE A 256 -10.14 4.83 -15.54
C ILE A 256 -9.60 6.23 -15.81
N VAL A 257 -9.30 6.96 -14.74
CA VAL A 257 -8.59 8.25 -14.76
C VAL A 257 -7.09 8.02 -14.46
N ASP A 258 -6.79 7.29 -13.38
CA ASP A 258 -5.41 6.92 -12.99
C ASP A 258 -5.44 5.60 -12.21
N LEU A 259 -4.55 4.67 -12.52
CA LEU A 259 -4.47 3.36 -11.86
C LEU A 259 -3.64 3.38 -10.56
N THR A 260 -2.90 4.47 -10.33
CA THR A 260 -1.97 4.54 -9.20
C THR A 260 -2.73 4.67 -7.88
N GLY A 261 -2.30 3.89 -6.89
CA GLY A 261 -2.89 3.89 -5.55
C GLY A 261 -4.10 2.96 -5.37
N ALA A 262 -4.56 2.31 -6.46
CA ALA A 262 -5.66 1.35 -6.38
C ALA A 262 -5.33 0.16 -5.45
N GLY A 263 -4.10 -0.37 -5.53
CA GLY A 263 -3.60 -1.42 -4.62
C GLY A 263 -3.51 -0.95 -3.18
N ASP A 264 -3.05 0.29 -2.96
CA ASP A 264 -2.95 0.88 -1.62
C ASP A 264 -4.34 1.05 -0.98
N ALA A 265 -5.33 1.49 -1.78
CA ALA A 265 -6.71 1.64 -1.33
C ALA A 265 -7.36 0.28 -1.02
N LEU A 266 -7.14 -0.73 -1.88
CA LEU A 266 -7.56 -2.10 -1.65
C LEU A 266 -6.98 -2.63 -0.33
N THR A 267 -5.67 -2.51 -0.14
CA THR A 267 -4.97 -2.95 1.06
C THR A 267 -5.54 -2.27 2.32
N ALA A 268 -5.75 -0.95 2.28
CA ALA A 268 -6.31 -0.21 3.41
C ALA A 268 -7.74 -0.63 3.76
N ALA A 269 -8.60 -0.87 2.75
CA ALA A 269 -9.97 -1.30 2.97
C ALA A 269 -10.04 -2.74 3.53
N VAL A 270 -9.17 -3.63 3.07
CA VAL A 270 -9.03 -4.99 3.64
C VAL A 270 -8.56 -4.91 5.10
N ILE A 271 -7.53 -4.11 5.40
CA ILE A 271 -7.06 -3.91 6.78
C ILE A 271 -8.20 -3.37 7.66
N PHE A 272 -8.93 -2.34 7.19
CA PHE A 272 -10.09 -1.81 7.90
C PHE A 272 -11.09 -2.92 8.23
N ALA A 273 -11.42 -3.77 7.25
CA ALA A 273 -12.38 -4.85 7.42
C ALA A 273 -11.88 -5.88 8.45
N LEU A 274 -10.63 -6.32 8.35
CA LEU A 274 -10.04 -7.29 9.30
C LEU A 274 -9.98 -6.75 10.73
N LEU A 275 -9.71 -5.45 10.92
CA LEU A 275 -9.73 -4.79 12.23
C LEU A 275 -11.14 -4.70 12.85
N ASN A 276 -12.18 -4.88 12.04
CA ASN A 276 -13.58 -4.89 12.46
C ASN A 276 -14.20 -6.30 12.40
N ASP A 277 -13.37 -7.35 12.41
CA ASP A 277 -13.78 -8.75 12.39
C ASP A 277 -14.71 -9.12 11.21
N ILE A 278 -14.59 -8.40 10.08
CA ILE A 278 -15.33 -8.69 8.85
C ILE A 278 -14.66 -9.90 8.16
N PRO A 279 -15.43 -10.92 7.74
CA PRO A 279 -14.87 -12.09 7.05
C PRO A 279 -14.09 -11.72 5.80
N ILE A 280 -13.04 -12.48 5.49
CA ILE A 280 -12.12 -12.15 4.37
C ILE A 280 -12.86 -12.08 3.02
N SER A 281 -13.84 -12.92 2.77
CA SER A 281 -14.66 -12.88 1.55
C SER A 281 -15.43 -11.57 1.37
N GLU A 282 -15.80 -10.89 2.45
CA GLU A 282 -16.41 -9.55 2.41
C GLU A 282 -15.33 -8.46 2.42
N ALA A 283 -14.26 -8.62 3.19
CA ALA A 283 -13.14 -7.70 3.26
C ALA A 283 -12.52 -7.44 1.87
N VAL A 284 -12.32 -8.49 1.06
CA VAL A 284 -11.76 -8.34 -0.30
C VAL A 284 -12.72 -7.63 -1.26
N ARG A 285 -14.03 -7.73 -1.06
CA ARG A 285 -15.03 -6.98 -1.84
C ARG A 285 -14.96 -5.49 -1.50
N LEU A 286 -14.83 -5.12 -0.22
CA LEU A 286 -14.57 -3.75 0.20
C LEU A 286 -13.27 -3.23 -0.41
N GLY A 287 -12.23 -4.07 -0.45
CA GLY A 287 -10.97 -3.76 -1.14
C GLY A 287 -11.16 -3.44 -2.63
N VAL A 288 -11.94 -4.27 -3.35
CA VAL A 288 -12.26 -4.02 -4.77
C VAL A 288 -13.05 -2.73 -4.94
N SER A 289 -14.00 -2.42 -4.05
CA SER A 289 -14.75 -1.15 -4.06
C SER A 289 -13.81 0.05 -3.88
N ALA A 290 -12.87 -0.02 -2.92
CA ALA A 290 -11.89 1.04 -2.68
C ALA A 290 -10.97 1.28 -3.89
N ALA A 291 -10.50 0.20 -4.51
CA ALA A 291 -9.72 0.27 -5.74
C ALA A 291 -10.53 0.91 -6.88
N ALA A 292 -11.79 0.51 -7.05
CA ALA A 292 -12.68 1.05 -8.09
C ALA A 292 -12.98 2.55 -7.90
N LEU A 293 -13.14 3.01 -6.67
CA LEU A 293 -13.26 4.44 -6.37
C LEU A 293 -11.96 5.20 -6.67
N THR A 294 -10.81 4.60 -6.32
CA THR A 294 -9.51 5.26 -6.49
C THR A 294 -9.15 5.44 -7.95
N ILE A 295 -9.38 4.45 -8.83
CA ILE A 295 -9.05 4.58 -10.26
C ILE A 295 -9.87 5.65 -11.00
N GLN A 296 -10.98 6.10 -10.45
CA GLN A 296 -11.79 7.20 -10.98
C GLN A 296 -11.28 8.58 -10.52
N CYS A 297 -10.35 8.60 -9.58
CA CYS A 297 -9.75 9.82 -9.05
C CYS A 297 -8.42 10.11 -9.73
N PRO A 298 -8.07 11.38 -9.92
CA PRO A 298 -6.79 11.74 -10.51
C PRO A 298 -5.62 11.68 -9.52
N ASP A 299 -5.89 11.59 -8.21
CA ASP A 299 -4.89 11.48 -7.14
C ASP A 299 -4.67 10.03 -6.74
N THR A 300 -3.54 9.74 -6.09
CA THR A 300 -3.17 8.40 -5.64
C THR A 300 -4.05 7.87 -4.49
N VAL A 301 -4.76 8.77 -3.82
CA VAL A 301 -5.79 8.48 -2.82
C VAL A 301 -7.04 9.27 -3.19
N CYS A 302 -8.19 8.60 -3.25
CA CYS A 302 -9.45 9.27 -3.56
C CYS A 302 -9.85 10.20 -2.41
N PRO A 303 -10.00 11.54 -2.66
CA PRO A 303 -10.33 12.49 -1.59
C PRO A 303 -11.66 12.21 -0.89
N ASP A 304 -12.59 11.60 -1.62
CA ASP A 304 -13.95 11.33 -1.15
C ASP A 304 -14.13 9.89 -0.64
N LEU A 305 -13.03 9.14 -0.46
CA LEU A 305 -13.10 7.79 0.10
C LEU A 305 -13.72 7.85 1.51
N SER A 306 -14.78 7.08 1.72
CA SER A 306 -15.48 6.94 3.00
C SER A 306 -16.15 5.57 3.08
N LEU A 307 -16.54 5.17 4.28
CA LEU A 307 -17.26 3.89 4.48
C LEU A 307 -18.57 3.86 3.71
N ASP A 308 -19.35 4.93 3.74
CA ASP A 308 -20.62 5.01 3.03
C ASP A 308 -20.41 4.75 1.54
N ARG A 309 -19.40 5.39 0.92
CA ARG A 309 -19.07 5.17 -0.49
C ARG A 309 -18.56 3.77 -0.79
N LEU A 310 -17.82 3.13 0.13
CA LEU A 310 -17.40 1.74 -0.06
C LEU A 310 -18.62 0.80 -0.12
N TYR A 311 -19.58 0.98 0.77
CA TYR A 311 -20.79 0.16 0.80
C TYR A 311 -21.72 0.47 -0.38
N ASP A 312 -21.80 1.71 -0.85
CA ASP A 312 -22.59 2.08 -2.04
C ASP A 312 -22.02 1.45 -3.32
N GLU A 313 -20.68 1.23 -3.39
CA GLU A 313 -20.02 0.54 -4.50
C GLU A 313 -20.10 -1.00 -4.42
N LEU A 314 -20.45 -1.57 -3.26
CA LEU A 314 -20.64 -3.01 -3.13
C LEU A 314 -21.82 -3.45 -3.99
N VAL A 315 -21.52 -4.14 -5.08
CA VAL A 315 -22.54 -4.88 -5.84
C VAL A 315 -22.91 -6.13 -5.02
N ILE A 316 -24.13 -6.11 -4.49
CA ILE A 316 -24.75 -7.25 -3.80
C ILE A 316 -25.09 -8.34 -4.82
#